data_e97aa92e332264a196e26175c82b95b3
#
_entry.id   e97aa92e332264a196e26175c82b95b3
#
_cell.length_a   1.000
_cell.length_b   1.000
_cell.length_c   1.000
_cell.angle_alpha   90.00
_cell.angle_beta   90.00
_cell.angle_gamma   90.00
#
_symmetry.space_group_name_H-M   'P 1'
#
loop_
_entity.id
_entity.type
_entity.pdbx_description
1 polymer ?
#
loop_
_entity_poly.entity_id
_entity_poly.type
_entity_poly.pdbx_seq_one_letter_code
_entity_poly.pdbx_strand_id
1 'polypeptide(L)'
;FAIGFCISAAMILVLNLAKASILPLFTPNAAIIAIAAAALTVGFALEPARNFNTIIIPALKGSGDTLFPVLVGMCFQWGLGVFLAWLFGLRLGLGLPGVWMGMACDEWSRGLTMALRWRSGAWRRKALV
;
A
#
# COMPACT_ATOMS: atom_id res chain seq x y z
N PHE A 1 7.60 -13.91 3.65
CA PHE A 1 7.41 -12.97 2.53
C PHE A 1 6.75 -13.65 1.33
N ALA A 2 7.31 -14.74 0.77
CA ALA A 2 6.81 -15.37 -0.45
C ALA A 2 5.32 -15.78 -0.34
N ILE A 3 4.95 -16.47 0.73
CA ILE A 3 3.57 -16.95 0.93
C ILE A 3 2.59 -15.77 1.00
N GLY A 4 2.87 -14.77 1.82
CA GLY A 4 2.00 -13.59 1.93
C GLY A 4 1.88 -12.82 0.61
N PHE A 5 2.97 -12.69 -0.12
CA PHE A 5 2.97 -12.07 -1.44
C PHE A 5 2.12 -12.85 -2.45
N CYS A 6 2.26 -14.18 -2.49
CA CYS A 6 1.45 -15.03 -3.37
C CYS A 6 -0.04 -14.95 -3.04
N ILE A 7 -0.40 -14.97 -1.75
CA ILE A 7 -1.80 -14.84 -1.32
C ILE A 7 -2.35 -13.47 -1.73
N SER A 8 -1.64 -12.38 -1.46
CA SER A 8 -2.06 -11.02 -1.83
C SER A 8 -2.21 -10.87 -3.34
N ALA A 9 -1.24 -11.37 -4.11
CA ALA A 9 -1.29 -11.35 -5.57
C ALA A 9 -2.46 -12.19 -6.12
N ALA A 10 -2.72 -13.37 -5.56
CA ALA A 10 -3.86 -14.20 -5.95
C ALA A 10 -5.20 -13.51 -5.63
N MET A 11 -5.32 -12.90 -4.45
CA MET A 11 -6.54 -12.19 -4.07
C MET A 11 -6.83 -11.01 -4.99
N ILE A 12 -5.84 -10.15 -5.26
CA ILE A 12 -6.05 -9.01 -6.15
C ILE A 12 -6.35 -9.44 -7.59
N LEU A 13 -5.74 -10.54 -8.05
CA LEU A 13 -6.04 -11.13 -9.34
C LEU A 13 -7.49 -11.60 -9.41
N VAL A 14 -7.95 -12.40 -8.43
CA VAL A 14 -9.33 -12.89 -8.36
C VAL A 14 -10.32 -11.74 -8.33
N LEU A 15 -10.07 -10.71 -7.51
CA LEU A 15 -10.93 -9.53 -7.45
C LEU A 15 -10.99 -8.78 -8.80
N ASN A 16 -9.86 -8.66 -9.49
CA ASN A 16 -9.84 -8.01 -10.80
C ASN A 16 -10.54 -8.84 -11.89
N LEU A 17 -10.44 -10.16 -11.86
CA LEU A 17 -11.16 -11.04 -12.78
C LEU A 17 -12.68 -11.02 -12.53
N ALA A 18 -13.07 -10.99 -11.25
CA ALA A 18 -14.46 -11.04 -10.83
C ALA A 18 -15.12 -9.64 -10.73
N LYS A 19 -14.38 -8.54 -10.91
CA LYS A 19 -14.90 -7.17 -10.71
C LYS A 19 -16.16 -6.87 -11.50
N ALA A 20 -16.26 -7.37 -12.74
CA ALA A 20 -17.43 -7.16 -13.60
C ALA A 20 -18.69 -7.83 -13.04
N SER A 21 -18.55 -8.92 -12.28
CA SER A 21 -19.67 -9.63 -11.65
C SER A 21 -19.96 -9.12 -10.24
N ILE A 22 -18.93 -8.69 -9.53
CA ILE A 22 -19.03 -8.29 -8.11
C ILE A 22 -19.54 -6.85 -7.99
N LEU A 23 -18.99 -5.91 -8.76
CA LEU A 23 -19.33 -4.48 -8.61
C LEU A 23 -20.82 -4.16 -8.83
N PRO A 24 -21.53 -4.78 -9.79
CA PRO A 24 -22.97 -4.54 -9.95
C PRO A 24 -23.85 -4.97 -8.78
N LEU A 25 -23.32 -5.86 -7.89
CA LEU A 25 -24.05 -6.26 -6.68
C LEU A 25 -24.13 -5.13 -5.64
N PHE A 26 -23.20 -4.18 -5.68
CA PHE A 26 -23.17 -3.05 -4.74
C PHE A 26 -23.88 -1.81 -5.26
N THR A 27 -23.92 -1.61 -6.57
CA THR A 27 -24.57 -0.44 -7.19
C THR A 27 -24.95 -0.70 -8.63
N PRO A 28 -26.12 -0.22 -9.09
CA PRO A 28 -26.49 -0.26 -10.51
C PRO A 28 -25.88 0.88 -11.34
N ASN A 29 -25.17 1.83 -10.69
CA ASN A 29 -24.63 3.01 -11.37
C ASN A 29 -23.36 2.67 -12.16
N ALA A 30 -23.43 2.66 -13.48
CA ALA A 30 -22.32 2.34 -14.37
C ALA A 30 -21.10 3.24 -14.20
N ALA A 31 -21.29 4.53 -13.87
CA ALA A 31 -20.17 5.45 -13.63
C ALA A 31 -19.40 5.09 -12.37
N ILE A 32 -20.10 4.71 -11.28
CA ILE A 32 -19.47 4.26 -10.04
C ILE A 32 -18.73 2.94 -10.28
N ILE A 33 -19.34 2.00 -11.00
CA ILE A 33 -18.72 0.73 -11.36
C ILE A 33 -17.42 0.94 -12.15
N ALA A 34 -17.41 1.86 -13.12
CA ALA A 34 -16.23 2.15 -13.92
C ALA A 34 -15.07 2.71 -13.05
N ILE A 35 -15.38 3.65 -12.15
CA ILE A 35 -14.39 4.23 -11.23
C ILE A 35 -13.84 3.17 -10.27
N ALA A 36 -14.71 2.35 -9.70
CA ALA A 36 -14.31 1.27 -8.78
C ALA A 36 -13.45 0.21 -9.50
N ALA A 37 -13.81 -0.15 -10.73
CA ALA A 37 -13.04 -1.09 -11.54
C ALA A 37 -11.64 -0.57 -11.88
N ALA A 38 -11.52 0.73 -12.17
CA ALA A 38 -10.22 1.38 -12.39
C ALA A 38 -9.37 1.40 -11.11
N ALA A 39 -9.97 1.72 -9.95
CA ALA A 39 -9.29 1.69 -8.66
C ALA A 39 -8.79 0.27 -8.31
N LEU A 40 -9.62 -0.77 -8.50
CA LEU A 40 -9.21 -2.17 -8.29
C LEU A 40 -8.01 -2.57 -9.17
N THR A 41 -7.90 -2.01 -10.37
CA THR A 41 -6.75 -2.26 -11.24
C THR A 41 -5.46 -1.67 -10.66
N VAL A 42 -5.52 -0.48 -10.04
CA VAL A 42 -4.38 0.10 -9.30
C VAL A 42 -3.97 -0.78 -8.11
N GLY A 43 -4.90 -1.58 -7.57
CA GLY A 43 -4.64 -2.55 -6.50
C GLY A 43 -3.49 -3.52 -6.82
N PHE A 44 -3.21 -3.84 -8.08
CA PHE A 44 -2.05 -4.66 -8.45
C PHE A 44 -0.71 -4.02 -8.04
N ALA A 45 -0.63 -2.70 -8.01
CA ALA A 45 0.55 -2.00 -7.53
C ALA A 45 0.51 -1.76 -6.02
N LEU A 46 -0.67 -1.55 -5.44
CA LEU A 46 -0.86 -1.19 -4.04
C LEU A 46 -0.71 -2.39 -3.10
N GLU A 47 -1.39 -3.51 -3.39
CA GLU A 47 -1.48 -4.65 -2.47
C GLU A 47 -0.14 -5.36 -2.20
N PRO A 48 0.76 -5.57 -3.19
CA PRO A 48 2.08 -6.12 -2.92
C PRO A 48 2.91 -5.24 -1.98
N ALA A 49 2.87 -3.91 -2.17
CA ALA A 49 3.59 -2.97 -1.31
C ALA A 49 3.03 -2.97 0.11
N ARG A 50 1.70 -2.98 0.26
CA ARG A 50 1.02 -3.06 1.55
C ARG A 50 1.36 -4.37 2.29
N ASN A 51 1.32 -5.50 1.58
CA ASN A 51 1.71 -6.79 2.15
C ASN A 51 3.17 -6.79 2.63
N PHE A 52 4.08 -6.22 1.84
CA PHE A 52 5.47 -6.07 2.23
C PHE A 52 5.61 -5.27 3.53
N ASN A 53 4.94 -4.13 3.65
CA ASN A 53 4.96 -3.29 4.84
C ASN A 53 4.35 -3.98 6.06
N THR A 54 3.29 -4.76 5.87
CA THR A 54 2.64 -5.55 6.93
C THR A 54 3.59 -6.57 7.56
N ILE A 55 4.61 -7.01 6.84
CA ILE A 55 5.60 -7.97 7.34
C ILE A 55 6.85 -7.26 7.89
N ILE A 56 7.42 -6.31 7.15
CA ILE A 56 8.69 -5.69 7.50
C ILE A 56 8.59 -4.75 8.71
N ILE A 57 7.48 -4.03 8.87
CA ILE A 57 7.28 -3.08 9.97
C ILE A 57 7.20 -3.80 11.32
N PRO A 58 6.36 -4.85 11.50
CA PRO A 58 6.36 -5.63 12.73
C PRO A 58 7.69 -6.33 13.01
N ALA A 59 8.41 -6.79 11.98
CA ALA A 59 9.72 -7.39 12.14
C ALA A 59 10.74 -6.40 12.75
N LEU A 60 10.78 -5.14 12.26
CA LEU A 60 11.61 -4.09 12.83
C LEU A 60 11.20 -3.75 14.27
N LYS A 61 9.89 -3.63 14.54
CA LYS A 61 9.38 -3.36 15.89
C LYS A 61 9.70 -4.50 16.86
N GLY A 62 9.52 -5.74 16.43
CA GLY A 62 9.82 -6.93 17.22
C GLY A 62 11.32 -7.11 17.53
N SER A 63 12.20 -6.56 16.69
CA SER A 63 13.64 -6.52 16.96
C SER A 63 14.10 -5.33 17.83
N GLY A 64 13.16 -4.54 18.39
CA GLY A 64 13.44 -3.40 19.27
C GLY A 64 13.54 -2.04 18.58
N ASP A 65 13.55 -2.00 17.25
CA ASP A 65 13.57 -0.72 16.51
C ASP A 65 12.15 -0.22 16.26
N THR A 66 11.51 0.29 17.32
CA THR A 66 10.11 0.70 17.28
C THR A 66 9.92 2.13 16.77
N LEU A 67 10.83 3.05 17.13
CA LEU A 67 10.71 4.47 16.82
C LEU A 67 10.86 4.76 15.32
N PHE A 68 11.83 4.12 14.67
CA PHE A 68 12.09 4.37 13.24
C PHE A 68 10.88 4.06 12.35
N PRO A 69 10.22 2.87 12.43
CA PRO A 69 9.03 2.61 11.64
C PRO A 69 7.86 3.55 11.93
N VAL A 70 7.71 4.01 13.17
CA VAL A 70 6.65 4.95 13.55
C VAL A 70 6.89 6.32 12.91
N LEU A 71 8.09 6.89 13.07
CA LEU A 71 8.41 8.21 12.52
C LEU A 71 8.36 8.21 10.99
N VAL A 72 8.95 7.20 10.34
CA VAL A 72 8.89 7.04 8.89
C VAL A 72 7.44 6.88 8.43
N GLY A 73 6.66 6.04 9.12
CA GLY A 73 5.24 5.86 8.81
C GLY A 73 4.45 7.16 8.86
N MET A 74 4.65 7.98 9.91
CA MET A 74 3.99 9.28 10.02
C MET A 74 4.43 10.26 8.92
N CYS A 75 5.74 10.38 8.67
CA CYS A 75 6.25 11.31 7.66
C CYS A 75 5.79 10.93 6.24
N PHE A 76 5.81 9.65 5.89
CA PHE A 76 5.38 9.20 4.57
C PHE A 76 3.87 9.30 4.43
N GLN A 77 3.10 8.79 5.39
CA GLN A 77 1.64 8.81 5.33
C GLN A 77 1.09 10.23 5.16
N TRP A 78 1.53 11.17 6.01
CA TRP A 78 1.03 12.55 5.99
C TRP A 78 1.73 13.44 4.97
N GLY A 79 3.04 13.25 4.76
CA GLY A 79 3.79 14.04 3.79
C GLY A 79 3.56 13.55 2.36
N LEU A 80 3.94 12.31 2.07
CA LEU A 80 3.91 11.78 0.71
C LEU A 80 2.52 11.25 0.33
N GLY A 81 1.92 10.40 1.18
CA GLY A 81 0.66 9.70 0.88
C GLY A 81 -0.49 10.68 0.68
N VAL A 82 -0.72 11.58 1.64
CA VAL A 82 -1.78 12.59 1.53
C VAL A 82 -1.51 13.56 0.37
N PHE A 83 -0.27 14.01 0.21
CA PHE A 83 0.10 14.92 -0.88
C PHE A 83 -0.14 14.28 -2.26
N LEU A 84 0.32 13.05 -2.49
CA LEU A 84 0.14 12.38 -3.77
C LEU A 84 -1.32 11.98 -4.02
N ALA A 85 -2.07 11.60 -2.98
CA ALA A 85 -3.50 11.34 -3.10
C ALA A 85 -4.27 12.61 -3.52
N TRP A 86 -3.94 13.76 -2.94
CA TRP A 86 -4.49 15.05 -3.36
C TRP A 86 -4.07 15.42 -4.79
N LEU A 87 -2.78 15.27 -5.10
CA LEU A 87 -2.24 15.62 -6.42
C LEU A 87 -2.90 14.78 -7.52
N PHE A 88 -2.87 13.45 -7.40
CA PHE A 88 -3.40 12.56 -8.42
C PHE A 88 -4.93 12.51 -8.42
N GLY A 89 -5.55 12.44 -7.24
CA GLY A 89 -6.99 12.33 -7.11
C GLY A 89 -7.73 13.60 -7.49
N LEU A 90 -7.30 14.74 -6.95
CA LEU A 90 -8.02 16.01 -7.10
C LEU A 90 -7.38 16.94 -8.14
N ARG A 91 -6.08 17.20 -8.05
CA ARG A 91 -5.42 18.19 -8.91
C ARG A 91 -5.33 17.73 -10.38
N LEU A 92 -4.99 16.44 -10.60
CA LEU A 92 -4.95 15.83 -11.93
C LEU A 92 -6.30 15.25 -12.36
N GLY A 93 -7.32 15.28 -11.51
CA GLY A 93 -8.67 14.85 -11.84
C GLY A 93 -8.85 13.33 -12.06
N LEU A 94 -7.88 12.51 -11.61
CA LEU A 94 -7.96 11.06 -11.76
C LEU A 94 -8.97 10.38 -10.80
N GLY A 95 -9.55 11.16 -9.86
CA GLY A 95 -10.54 10.66 -8.92
C GLY A 95 -9.99 9.55 -8.00
N LEU A 96 -10.82 8.57 -7.69
CA LEU A 96 -10.48 7.46 -6.79
C LEU A 96 -9.26 6.64 -7.26
N PRO A 97 -9.10 6.27 -8.53
CA PRO A 97 -7.88 5.63 -9.01
C PRO A 97 -6.61 6.44 -8.74
N GLY A 98 -6.67 7.76 -8.88
CA GLY A 98 -5.55 8.65 -8.56
C GLY A 98 -5.19 8.64 -7.07
N VAL A 99 -6.19 8.63 -6.19
CA VAL A 99 -5.96 8.48 -4.74
C VAL A 99 -5.24 7.15 -4.44
N TRP A 100 -5.67 6.05 -5.03
CA TRP A 100 -5.04 4.73 -4.86
C TRP A 100 -3.62 4.69 -5.42
N MET A 101 -3.35 5.38 -6.53
CA MET A 101 -1.98 5.54 -7.05
C MET A 101 -1.08 6.29 -6.04
N GLY A 102 -1.58 7.36 -5.44
CA GLY A 102 -0.86 8.08 -4.38
C GLY A 102 -0.55 7.18 -3.19
N MET A 103 -1.51 6.38 -2.75
CA MET A 103 -1.31 5.39 -1.69
C MET A 103 -0.28 4.32 -2.09
N ALA A 104 -0.30 3.84 -3.33
CA ALA A 104 0.68 2.88 -3.81
C ALA A 104 2.11 3.45 -3.78
N CYS A 105 2.30 4.69 -4.21
CA CYS A 105 3.59 5.38 -4.15
C CYS A 105 4.08 5.52 -2.69
N ASP A 106 3.20 5.87 -1.76
CA ASP A 106 3.52 5.93 -0.33
C ASP A 106 3.95 4.56 0.20
N GLU A 107 3.16 3.52 -0.04
CA GLU A 107 3.44 2.17 0.44
C GLU A 107 4.79 1.64 -0.09
N TRP A 108 5.09 1.82 -1.37
CA TRP A 108 6.37 1.43 -1.95
C TRP A 108 7.54 2.21 -1.37
N SER A 109 7.41 3.53 -1.23
CA SER A 109 8.46 4.39 -0.69
C SER A 109 8.77 4.04 0.76
N ARG A 110 7.73 3.81 1.57
CA ARG A 110 7.82 3.37 2.95
C ARG A 110 8.44 1.98 3.06
N GLY A 111 7.96 1.04 2.26
CA GLY A 111 8.50 -0.33 2.21
C GLY A 111 9.98 -0.37 1.85
N LEU A 112 10.40 0.41 0.85
CA LEU A 112 11.80 0.53 0.47
C LEU A 112 12.66 1.09 1.62
N THR A 113 12.17 2.13 2.29
CA THR A 113 12.85 2.73 3.45
C THR A 113 13.02 1.73 4.59
N MET A 114 11.97 0.92 4.88
CA MET A 114 12.03 -0.16 5.88
C MET A 114 13.01 -1.27 5.46
N ALA A 115 13.02 -1.65 4.18
CA ALA A 115 13.95 -2.64 3.65
C ALA A 115 15.41 -2.19 3.76
N LEU A 116 15.69 -0.94 3.43
CA LEU A 116 17.01 -0.34 3.59
C LEU A 116 17.45 -0.33 5.06
N ARG A 117 16.53 0.03 5.97
CA ARG A 117 16.77 -0.03 7.42
C ARG A 117 17.09 -1.44 7.89
N TRP A 118 16.34 -2.43 7.42
CA TRP A 118 16.59 -3.84 7.74
C TRP A 118 17.95 -4.31 7.22
N ARG A 119 18.26 -4.05 5.95
CA ARG A 119 19.53 -4.45 5.30
C ARG A 119 20.77 -3.78 5.91
N SER A 120 20.66 -2.53 6.34
CA SER A 120 21.76 -1.79 6.98
C SER A 120 22.18 -2.37 8.34
N GLY A 121 21.36 -3.24 8.93
CA GLY A 121 21.61 -3.78 10.27
C GLY A 121 21.50 -2.75 11.40
N ALA A 122 21.08 -1.52 11.12
CA ALA A 122 20.99 -0.44 12.10
C ALA A 122 20.01 -0.74 13.25
N TRP A 123 19.01 -1.60 13.01
CA TRP A 123 18.08 -2.12 14.00
C TRP A 123 18.77 -2.95 15.10
N ARG A 124 19.92 -3.60 14.78
CA ARG A 124 20.67 -4.43 15.74
C ARG A 124 21.21 -3.63 16.93
N ARG A 125 21.45 -2.33 16.72
CA ARG A 125 21.88 -1.42 17.81
C ARG A 125 20.75 -1.08 18.77
N LYS A 126 19.51 -1.41 18.41
CA LYS A 126 18.28 -1.18 19.17
C LYS A 126 17.74 -2.49 19.75
N ALA A 127 18.29 -3.64 19.34
CA ALA A 127 17.87 -4.92 19.87
C ALA A 127 18.05 -4.91 21.39
N LEU A 128 16.96 -5.25 22.07
CA LEU A 128 16.99 -5.44 23.53
C LEU A 128 17.83 -6.69 23.81
N VAL A 129 18.95 -6.52 24.48
CA VAL A 129 19.73 -7.61 25.02
C VAL A 129 19.03 -8.13 26.28
#